data_9e95df2bb2db6cc42120c615ddefa2d3
#
_entry.id   9e95df2bb2db6cc42120c615ddefa2d3
#
_cell.length_a   1.000
_cell.length_b   1.000
_cell.length_c   1.000
_cell.angle_alpha   90.00
_cell.angle_beta   90.00
_cell.angle_gamma   90.00
#
_symmetry.space_group_name_H-M   'P 1'
#
loop_
_entity.id
_entity.type
_entity.pdbx_description
1 polymer ?
#
loop_
_entity_poly.entity_id
_entity_poly.type
_entity_poly.pdbx_seq_one_letter_code
_entity_poly.pdbx_strand_id
1 'polypeptide(L)'
;MSEPDRGLAILVWSCDLSRPELLATPFMTAQAAAALDMRVKMLFSSQSVAWLLAEHAERVTGFGPERWTIARHLDASRDLGIDIRACTQALHASGARQQALAPQCAGVEGMVSFVEQGSAPGWRMLVF
;
A
#
# COMPACT_ATOMS: atom_id res chain seq x y z
N MET A 1 23.73 -21.29 4.88
CA MET A 1 22.44 -21.46 4.21
C MET A 1 21.60 -20.20 4.40
N SER A 2 21.26 -19.54 3.32
CA SER A 2 20.41 -18.36 3.41
C SER A 2 18.99 -18.79 3.77
N GLU A 3 18.33 -18.03 4.64
CA GLU A 3 16.93 -18.24 4.91
C GLU A 3 16.12 -17.93 3.64
N PRO A 4 15.03 -18.67 3.40
CA PRO A 4 14.15 -18.32 2.28
C PRO A 4 13.64 -16.89 2.45
N ASP A 5 13.51 -16.18 1.34
CA ASP A 5 12.97 -14.83 1.34
C ASP A 5 11.58 -14.82 1.99
N ARG A 6 11.44 -14.06 3.05
CA ARG A 6 10.15 -13.83 3.68
C ARG A 6 9.48 -12.64 3.01
N GLY A 7 8.20 -12.77 2.76
CA GLY A 7 7.42 -11.72 2.14
C GLY A 7 6.11 -11.45 2.86
N LEU A 8 5.64 -10.22 2.75
CA LEU A 8 4.35 -9.79 3.26
C LEU A 8 3.61 -9.04 2.17
N ALA A 9 2.45 -9.55 1.80
CA ALA A 9 1.56 -8.91 0.84
C ALA A 9 0.38 -8.31 1.60
N ILE A 10 0.20 -7.00 1.49
CA ILE A 10 -0.83 -6.25 2.21
C ILE A 10 -1.86 -5.74 1.21
N LEU A 11 -3.11 -6.16 1.41
CA LEU A 11 -4.24 -5.65 0.64
C LEU A 11 -4.97 -4.59 1.47
N VAL A 12 -5.06 -3.38 0.93
CA VAL A 12 -5.80 -2.28 1.55
C VAL A 12 -7.03 -2.02 0.69
N TRP A 13 -8.22 -2.31 1.22
CA TRP A 13 -9.46 -2.16 0.45
C TRP A 13 -10.56 -1.39 1.18
N SER A 14 -10.52 -1.35 2.51
CA SER A 14 -11.60 -0.80 3.32
C SER A 14 -11.34 0.61 3.85
N CYS A 15 -10.21 1.21 3.51
CA CYS A 15 -9.81 2.53 4.00
C CYS A 15 -10.14 3.58 2.95
N ASP A 16 -11.38 4.05 2.91
CA ASP A 16 -11.74 5.12 1.98
C ASP A 16 -11.32 6.51 2.51
N LEU A 17 -11.51 7.54 1.70
CA LEU A 17 -11.09 8.89 2.05
C LEU A 17 -11.86 9.47 3.26
N SER A 18 -13.03 8.92 3.61
CA SER A 18 -13.83 9.35 4.76
C SER A 18 -13.35 8.74 6.08
N ARG A 19 -12.43 7.78 6.03
CA ARG A 19 -11.93 7.07 7.21
C ARG A 19 -10.39 7.12 7.28
N PRO A 20 -9.79 8.34 7.31
CA PRO A 20 -8.33 8.47 7.32
C PRO A 20 -7.67 7.84 8.55
N GLU A 21 -8.39 7.70 9.64
CA GLU A 21 -7.87 7.09 10.87
C GLU A 21 -7.51 5.61 10.71
N LEU A 22 -8.04 4.94 9.69
CA LEU A 22 -7.76 3.53 9.45
C LEU A 22 -6.46 3.30 8.67
N LEU A 23 -5.96 4.32 7.99
CA LEU A 23 -4.92 4.11 6.99
C LEU A 23 -3.51 4.00 7.57
N ALA A 24 -3.25 4.58 8.74
CA ALA A 24 -1.92 4.55 9.32
C ALA A 24 -1.45 3.12 9.64
N THR A 25 -2.33 2.26 10.13
CA THR A 25 -1.98 0.90 10.55
C THR A 25 -1.45 0.04 9.42
N PRO A 26 -2.06 -0.01 8.23
CA PRO A 26 -1.47 -0.75 7.11
C PRO A 26 -0.06 -0.30 6.76
N PHE A 27 0.19 1.00 6.74
CA PHE A 27 1.53 1.53 6.47
C PHE A 27 2.52 1.18 7.57
N MET A 28 2.12 1.32 8.83
CA MET A 28 2.99 0.98 9.96
C MET A 28 3.34 -0.52 9.96
N THR A 29 2.38 -1.36 9.60
CA THR A 29 2.60 -2.81 9.47
C THR A 29 3.60 -3.10 8.36
N ALA A 30 3.45 -2.47 7.21
CA ALA A 30 4.36 -2.62 6.07
C ALA A 30 5.78 -2.16 6.43
N GLN A 31 5.89 -1.00 7.07
CA GLN A 31 7.18 -0.42 7.46
C GLN A 31 7.89 -1.29 8.50
N ALA A 32 7.15 -1.83 9.46
CA ALA A 32 7.71 -2.75 10.46
C ALA A 32 8.24 -4.03 9.82
N ALA A 33 7.50 -4.60 8.88
CA ALA A 33 7.93 -5.80 8.16
C ALA A 33 9.20 -5.53 7.34
N ALA A 34 9.25 -4.39 6.65
CA ALA A 34 10.44 -4.01 5.89
C ALA A 34 11.65 -3.82 6.81
N ALA A 35 11.45 -3.27 7.99
CA ALA A 35 12.51 -3.12 8.99
C ALA A 35 13.05 -4.47 9.49
N LEU A 36 12.26 -5.54 9.35
CA LEU A 36 12.66 -6.91 9.67
C LEU A 36 13.24 -7.65 8.46
N ASP A 37 13.60 -6.92 7.43
CA ASP A 37 14.18 -7.44 6.17
C ASP A 37 13.23 -8.34 5.38
N MET A 38 11.93 -8.18 5.58
CA MET A 38 10.94 -8.85 4.74
C MET A 38 10.75 -8.08 3.44
N ARG A 39 10.47 -8.80 2.36
CA ARG A 39 9.96 -8.17 1.13
C ARG A 39 8.50 -7.80 1.36
N VAL A 40 8.14 -6.57 1.02
CA VAL A 40 6.78 -6.08 1.30
C VAL A 40 6.18 -5.48 0.04
N LYS A 41 4.95 -5.88 -0.25
CA LYS A 41 4.15 -5.21 -1.27
C LYS A 41 2.79 -4.82 -0.69
N MET A 42 2.27 -3.70 -1.17
CA MET A 42 0.95 -3.21 -0.83
C MET A 42 0.15 -3.02 -2.10
N LEU A 43 -1.07 -3.53 -2.11
CA LEU A 43 -2.02 -3.29 -3.19
C LEU A 43 -3.21 -2.53 -2.62
N PHE A 44 -3.48 -1.35 -3.18
CA PHE A 44 -4.65 -0.55 -2.82
C PHE A 44 -5.77 -0.85 -3.81
N SER A 45 -6.87 -1.38 -3.30
CA SER A 45 -8.01 -1.82 -4.09
C SER A 45 -9.29 -1.13 -3.64
N SER A 46 -10.37 -1.32 -4.41
CA SER A 46 -11.67 -0.72 -4.09
C SER A 46 -11.52 0.79 -3.88
N GLN A 47 -12.26 1.37 -2.99
CA GLN A 47 -12.22 2.82 -2.71
C GLN A 47 -10.89 3.28 -2.10
N SER A 48 -10.12 2.36 -1.51
CA SER A 48 -8.81 2.70 -0.95
C SER A 48 -7.80 3.15 -2.00
N VAL A 49 -8.03 2.86 -3.28
CA VAL A 49 -7.15 3.29 -4.36
C VAL A 49 -7.04 4.82 -4.44
N ALA A 50 -8.07 5.54 -3.99
CA ALA A 50 -8.07 6.99 -3.99
C ALA A 50 -6.91 7.60 -3.18
N TRP A 51 -6.45 6.92 -2.14
CA TRP A 51 -5.32 7.40 -1.34
C TRP A 51 -4.02 7.48 -2.12
N LEU A 52 -3.90 6.76 -3.23
CA LEU A 52 -2.70 6.78 -4.06
C LEU A 52 -2.71 7.87 -5.14
N LEU A 53 -3.79 8.64 -5.23
CA LEU A 53 -3.84 9.76 -6.17
C LEU A 53 -3.02 10.93 -5.64
N ALA A 54 -2.20 11.51 -6.51
CA ALA A 54 -1.29 12.61 -6.13
C ALA A 54 -2.03 13.80 -5.53
N GLU A 55 -3.26 14.04 -5.96
CA GLU A 55 -4.08 15.15 -5.45
C GLU A 55 -4.38 15.06 -3.95
N HIS A 56 -4.25 13.87 -3.35
CA HIS A 56 -4.51 13.66 -1.93
C HIS A 56 -3.24 13.62 -1.07
N ALA A 57 -2.08 13.97 -1.64
CA ALA A 57 -0.76 13.83 -0.99
C ALA A 57 -0.68 14.46 0.40
N GLU A 58 -1.34 15.59 0.60
CA GLU A 58 -1.26 16.34 1.85
C GLU A 58 -2.32 15.93 2.89
N ARG A 59 -3.15 14.96 2.58
CA ARG A 59 -4.18 14.50 3.54
C ARG A 59 -3.53 13.76 4.70
N VAL A 60 -4.02 14.07 5.91
CA VAL A 60 -3.52 13.48 7.15
C VAL A 60 -4.21 12.14 7.40
N THR A 61 -3.44 11.15 7.85
CA THR A 61 -3.91 9.80 8.15
C THR A 61 -3.71 9.48 9.62
N GLY A 62 -4.39 8.43 10.10
CA GLY A 62 -4.26 8.02 11.49
C GLY A 62 -5.03 8.92 12.45
N PHE A 63 -4.63 8.91 13.71
CA PHE A 63 -5.27 9.73 14.75
C PHE A 63 -4.20 10.19 15.75
N GLY A 64 -4.55 11.21 16.55
CA GLY A 64 -3.64 11.75 17.54
C GLY A 64 -2.85 12.95 17.03
N PRO A 65 -2.00 13.56 17.89
CA PRO A 65 -1.34 14.81 17.56
C PRO A 65 -0.18 14.68 16.57
N GLU A 66 0.41 13.50 16.41
CA GLU A 66 1.57 13.29 15.55
C GLU A 66 1.20 12.51 14.28
N ARG A 67 0.11 12.91 13.67
CA ARG A 67 -0.37 12.23 12.46
C ARG A 67 0.49 12.59 11.26
N TRP A 68 0.71 11.59 10.41
CA TRP A 68 1.45 11.76 9.17
C TRP A 68 0.50 12.00 8.00
N THR A 69 0.97 12.76 7.01
CA THR A 69 0.28 12.83 5.72
C THR A 69 0.47 11.51 4.96
N ILE A 70 -0.43 11.26 3.98
CA ILE A 70 -0.26 10.11 3.09
C ILE A 70 1.08 10.21 2.34
N ALA A 71 1.47 11.40 1.90
CA ALA A 71 2.75 11.59 1.22
C ALA A 71 3.92 11.13 2.08
N ARG A 72 3.91 11.44 3.38
CA ARG A 72 4.97 11.03 4.28
C ARG A 72 5.03 9.51 4.43
N HIS A 73 3.88 8.84 4.53
CA HIS A 73 3.83 7.39 4.57
C HIS A 73 4.35 6.76 3.28
N LEU A 74 3.96 7.33 2.13
CA LEU A 74 4.40 6.84 0.84
C LEU A 74 5.92 7.01 0.66
N ASP A 75 6.46 8.16 1.06
CA ASP A 75 7.91 8.40 1.00
C ASP A 75 8.68 7.42 1.88
N ALA A 76 8.27 7.28 3.14
CA ALA A 76 8.93 6.38 4.09
C ALA A 76 8.87 4.93 3.60
N SER A 77 7.73 4.52 3.07
CA SER A 77 7.53 3.16 2.57
C SER A 77 8.38 2.88 1.34
N ARG A 78 8.41 3.82 0.39
CA ARG A 78 9.26 3.69 -0.81
C ARG A 78 10.74 3.61 -0.41
N ASP A 79 11.17 4.43 0.54
CA ASP A 79 12.56 4.46 0.98
C ASP A 79 12.98 3.14 1.66
N LEU A 80 12.02 2.42 2.23
CA LEU A 80 12.23 1.08 2.78
C LEU A 80 12.13 -0.05 1.74
N GLY A 81 11.90 0.30 0.47
CA GLY A 81 11.80 -0.69 -0.60
C GLY A 81 10.44 -1.37 -0.71
N ILE A 82 9.40 -0.82 -0.09
CA ILE A 82 8.06 -1.36 -0.19
C ILE A 82 7.49 -1.08 -1.59
N ASP A 83 6.97 -2.12 -2.24
CA ASP A 83 6.34 -2.03 -3.55
C ASP A 83 4.87 -1.66 -3.38
N ILE A 84 4.51 -0.41 -3.72
CA ILE A 84 3.16 0.12 -3.56
C ILE A 84 2.50 0.21 -4.93
N ARG A 85 1.35 -0.44 -5.09
CA ARG A 85 0.63 -0.48 -6.37
C ARG A 85 -0.85 -0.23 -6.21
N ALA A 86 -1.44 0.33 -7.26
CA ALA A 86 -2.88 0.51 -7.37
C ALA A 86 -3.49 -0.69 -8.09
N CYS A 87 -4.61 -1.19 -7.59
CA CYS A 87 -5.37 -2.24 -8.28
C CYS A 87 -5.87 -1.70 -9.62
N THR A 88 -5.56 -2.39 -10.70
CA THR A 88 -5.92 -1.98 -12.07
C THR A 88 -7.42 -1.74 -12.20
N GLN A 89 -8.24 -2.68 -11.72
CA GLN A 89 -9.69 -2.58 -11.83
C GLN A 89 -10.26 -1.45 -10.98
N ALA A 90 -9.73 -1.28 -9.77
CA ALA A 90 -10.19 -0.23 -8.86
C ALA A 90 -9.85 1.16 -9.41
N LEU A 91 -8.68 1.33 -9.96
CA LEU A 91 -8.27 2.59 -10.56
C LEU A 91 -9.17 2.93 -11.75
N HIS A 92 -9.43 1.95 -12.62
CA HIS A 92 -10.33 2.11 -13.75
C HIS A 92 -11.75 2.49 -13.28
N ALA A 93 -12.28 1.79 -12.28
CA ALA A 93 -13.61 2.06 -11.74
C ALA A 93 -13.71 3.45 -11.11
N SER A 94 -12.61 3.98 -10.58
CA SER A 94 -12.58 5.32 -9.99
C SER A 94 -12.60 6.43 -11.03
N GLY A 95 -12.38 6.11 -12.32
CA GLY A 95 -12.28 7.07 -13.39
C GLY A 95 -10.94 7.79 -13.45
N ALA A 96 -10.00 7.44 -12.59
CA ALA A 96 -8.68 8.05 -12.57
C ALA A 96 -7.74 7.36 -13.57
N ARG A 97 -6.79 8.12 -14.06
CA ARG A 97 -5.75 7.62 -14.96
C ARG A 97 -4.50 7.24 -14.16
N GLN A 98 -3.72 6.35 -14.73
CA GLN A 98 -2.46 5.92 -14.10
C GLN A 98 -1.52 7.12 -13.85
N GLN A 99 -1.54 8.14 -14.72
CA GLN A 99 -0.72 9.34 -14.56
C GLN A 99 -1.12 10.18 -13.33
N ALA A 100 -2.31 9.97 -12.78
CA ALA A 100 -2.77 10.67 -11.58
C ALA A 100 -2.21 10.07 -10.29
N LEU A 101 -1.56 8.90 -10.36
CA LEU A 101 -0.98 8.25 -9.20
C LEU A 101 0.22 9.04 -8.65
N ALA A 102 0.36 9.03 -7.33
CA ALA A 102 1.50 9.62 -6.67
C ALA A 102 2.81 8.99 -7.16
N PRO A 103 3.91 9.77 -7.23
CA PRO A 103 5.17 9.27 -7.80
C PRO A 103 5.79 8.12 -7.00
N GLN A 104 5.43 7.95 -5.73
CA GLN A 104 5.90 6.84 -4.91
C GLN A 104 5.29 5.49 -5.29
N CYS A 105 4.16 5.51 -6.02
CA CYS A 105 3.54 4.31 -6.53
C CYS A 105 4.39 3.70 -7.64
N ALA A 106 4.62 2.39 -7.56
CA ALA A 106 5.35 1.68 -8.61
C ALA A 106 4.52 1.46 -9.88
N GLY A 107 3.20 1.65 -9.81
CA GLY A 107 2.30 1.49 -10.93
C GLY A 107 1.04 0.74 -10.53
N VAL A 108 0.51 -0.02 -11.48
CA VAL A 108 -0.70 -0.81 -11.28
C VAL A 108 -0.39 -2.30 -11.20
N GLU A 109 -1.30 -3.07 -10.60
CA GLU A 109 -1.21 -4.52 -10.55
C GLU A 109 -2.62 -5.11 -10.50
N GLY A 110 -2.83 -6.23 -11.15
CA GLY A 110 -4.09 -6.96 -11.06
C GLY A 110 -4.16 -7.85 -9.82
N MET A 111 -5.38 -8.18 -9.40
CA MET A 111 -5.58 -9.01 -8.20
C MET A 111 -4.98 -10.41 -8.35
N VAL A 112 -5.02 -11.00 -9.55
CA VAL A 112 -4.45 -12.33 -9.79
C VAL A 112 -2.96 -12.35 -9.50
N SER A 113 -2.23 -11.36 -9.99
CA SER A 113 -0.79 -11.23 -9.74
C SER A 113 -0.49 -11.06 -8.25
N PHE A 114 -1.29 -10.25 -7.57
CA PHE A 114 -1.14 -10.02 -6.13
C PHE A 114 -1.34 -11.31 -5.32
N VAL A 115 -2.41 -12.06 -5.61
CA VAL A 115 -2.70 -13.31 -4.91
C VAL A 115 -1.63 -14.36 -5.18
N GLU A 116 -1.15 -14.45 -6.43
CA GLU A 116 -0.08 -15.38 -6.78
C GLU A 116 1.18 -15.09 -5.95
N GLN A 117 1.59 -13.84 -5.87
CA GLN A 117 2.76 -13.44 -5.08
C GLN A 117 2.54 -13.70 -3.58
N GLY A 118 1.39 -13.30 -3.06
CA GLY A 118 1.08 -13.44 -1.64
C GLY A 118 0.89 -14.89 -1.19
N SER A 119 0.71 -15.80 -2.13
CA SER A 119 0.55 -17.24 -1.89
C SER A 119 1.85 -18.02 -2.11
N ALA A 120 2.93 -17.35 -2.50
CA ALA A 120 4.21 -17.99 -2.73
C ALA A 120 4.81 -18.51 -1.41
N PRO A 121 5.69 -19.53 -1.47
CA PRO A 121 6.35 -20.02 -0.26
C PRO A 121 7.09 -18.89 0.48
N GLY A 122 6.91 -18.82 1.80
CA GLY A 122 7.52 -17.79 2.63
C GLY A 122 6.76 -16.46 2.67
N TRP A 123 5.66 -16.34 1.92
CA TRP A 123 4.83 -15.14 1.91
C TRP A 123 3.59 -15.31 2.78
N ARG A 124 3.15 -14.21 3.36
CA ARG A 124 1.88 -14.11 4.09
C ARG A 124 1.08 -12.95 3.51
N MET A 125 -0.24 -13.07 3.59
CA MET A 125 -1.16 -12.01 3.17
C MET A 125 -1.87 -11.43 4.39
N LEU A 126 -1.94 -10.11 4.45
CA LEU A 126 -2.75 -9.37 5.41
C LEU A 126 -3.73 -8.50 4.64
N VAL A 127 -4.93 -8.38 5.16
CA VAL A 127 -6.01 -7.61 4.54
C VAL A 127 -6.53 -6.56 5.53
N PHE A 128 -6.56 -5.33 5.08
CA PHE A 128 -7.08 -4.19 5.85
C PHE A 128 -8.24 -3.52 5.15
#